data_14d4b2c0632a5115c4473e182c0d4642
#
_entry.id   14d4b2c0632a5115c4473e182c0d4642
#
_cell.length_a   1.000
_cell.length_b   1.000
_cell.length_c   1.000
_cell.angle_alpha   90.00
_cell.angle_beta   90.00
_cell.angle_gamma   90.00
#
_symmetry.space_group_name_H-M   'P 1'
#
loop_
_entity.id
_entity.type
_entity.pdbx_description
1 polymer ?
#
loop_
_entity_poly.entity_id
_entity_poly.type
_entity_poly.pdbx_seq_one_letter_code
_entity_poly.pdbx_strand_id
1 'polypeptide(L)'
;MKPLLFAFVAATMVPLASEAQTLREHFNDLFRFGNCGQILCLASTGGHGDHFIPSSVAGNASVLTYLTSAVGAQAANLPISATTSGVSYTMVRGVPQQSTTSAGPVFGERANTLGKGRTLMGVSVNFMSFSKLRGTPLSDILFNFTHQDNPPAGLGDPAFEDDVIQVHTNVSLKLLMTSFVFTYGVSDRVDMGIAVPLVNATLSGTSRAQVISSLAVTPHFFGGTSSSPITSAITSTDASSAGIGDVAFRVKGNLSQAGSKTALGLLGDVRLPTGSVENFQGTGGTTIRLSAIASRDMGTFTPHLNAGLALRSGDYQTNSIVANAGFDRLLNPRTTLAIDVLSEFQAGSDPTTLPAPVVIGTQVIHVTNLDNKRNDFVHGSLGLKFSTPQGITGIFNAVIPLMNTGLRPNAVLSLGIEYGF
;
A
#
# COMPACT_ATOMS: atom_id res chain seq x y z
N MET A 1 -30.02 -33.08 10.22
CA MET A 1 -29.22 -32.34 9.24
C MET A 1 -27.75 -32.62 9.54
N LYS A 2 -27.02 -33.28 8.60
CA LYS A 2 -25.61 -33.63 8.79
C LYS A 2 -24.75 -32.40 8.62
N PRO A 3 -23.77 -32.11 9.49
CA PRO A 3 -22.82 -31.02 9.27
C PRO A 3 -21.88 -31.42 8.12
N LEU A 4 -21.83 -30.59 7.07
CA LEU A 4 -20.76 -30.64 6.07
C LEU A 4 -19.47 -30.18 6.74
N LEU A 5 -18.58 -31.14 7.00
CA LEU A 5 -17.21 -30.88 7.39
C LEU A 5 -16.47 -30.32 6.14
N PHE A 6 -16.22 -29.02 6.10
CA PHE A 6 -15.26 -28.46 5.14
C PHE A 6 -13.85 -28.80 5.67
N ALA A 7 -13.23 -29.81 5.07
CA ALA A 7 -11.83 -30.09 5.27
C ALA A 7 -11.00 -28.97 4.63
N PHE A 8 -10.35 -28.16 5.44
CA PHE A 8 -9.30 -27.23 5.02
C PHE A 8 -8.08 -28.06 4.62
N VAL A 9 -7.88 -28.28 3.33
CA VAL A 9 -6.61 -28.78 2.80
C VAL A 9 -5.60 -27.65 2.89
N ALA A 10 -4.86 -27.60 3.98
CA ALA A 10 -3.64 -26.82 4.06
C ALA A 10 -2.60 -27.49 3.14
N ALA A 11 -2.53 -27.04 1.90
CA ALA A 11 -1.39 -27.36 1.04
C ALA A 11 -0.17 -26.69 1.65
N THR A 12 0.66 -27.46 2.35
CA THR A 12 2.00 -27.06 2.76
C THR A 12 2.84 -26.94 1.50
N MET A 13 2.86 -25.79 0.87
CA MET A 13 3.91 -25.42 -0.06
C MET A 13 5.17 -25.19 0.77
N VAL A 14 6.00 -26.21 0.89
CA VAL A 14 7.39 -26.06 1.30
C VAL A 14 8.08 -25.33 0.14
N PRO A 15 8.54 -24.09 0.31
CA PRO A 15 9.36 -23.46 -0.71
C PRO A 15 10.67 -24.24 -0.77
N LEU A 16 10.98 -24.85 -1.91
CA LEU A 16 12.34 -25.22 -2.25
C LEU A 16 13.09 -23.88 -2.30
N ALA A 17 13.93 -23.64 -1.31
CA ALA A 17 14.79 -22.47 -1.22
C ALA A 17 15.88 -22.56 -2.32
N SER A 18 15.53 -22.12 -3.51
CA SER A 18 16.43 -21.34 -4.35
C SER A 18 16.42 -19.94 -3.75
N GLU A 19 17.57 -19.34 -3.50
CA GLU A 19 17.66 -17.91 -3.15
C GLU A 19 17.20 -17.09 -4.37
N ALA A 20 15.90 -17.02 -4.57
CA ALA A 20 15.31 -16.17 -5.59
C ALA A 20 15.48 -14.72 -5.11
N GLN A 21 16.02 -13.88 -5.98
CA GLN A 21 16.11 -12.44 -5.72
C GLN A 21 14.77 -11.89 -5.24
N THR A 22 14.81 -11.02 -4.25
CA THR A 22 13.62 -10.32 -3.75
C THR A 22 13.17 -9.26 -4.75
N LEU A 23 11.90 -8.81 -4.65
CA LEU A 23 11.42 -7.71 -5.50
C LEU A 23 12.18 -6.40 -5.25
N ARG A 24 12.70 -6.19 -4.04
CA ARG A 24 13.58 -5.05 -3.73
C ARG A 24 14.90 -5.15 -4.49
N GLU A 25 15.51 -6.33 -4.58
CA GLU A 25 16.72 -6.54 -5.36
C GLU A 25 16.48 -6.32 -6.85
N HIS A 26 15.37 -6.85 -7.38
CA HIS A 26 14.93 -6.57 -8.76
C HIS A 26 14.68 -5.09 -9.01
N PHE A 27 14.17 -4.35 -8.01
CA PHE A 27 14.03 -2.91 -8.13
C PHE A 27 15.39 -2.20 -8.19
N ASN A 28 16.38 -2.67 -7.42
CA ASN A 28 17.75 -2.16 -7.48
C ASN A 28 18.43 -2.46 -8.82
N ASP A 29 18.04 -3.54 -9.50
CA ASP A 29 18.57 -3.87 -10.83
C ASP A 29 18.25 -2.79 -11.87
N LEU A 30 17.21 -1.98 -11.66
CA LEU A 30 16.91 -0.82 -12.50
C LEU A 30 17.99 0.27 -12.46
N PHE A 31 18.94 0.19 -11.53
CA PHE A 31 20.04 1.14 -11.38
C PHE A 31 21.42 0.50 -11.59
N ARG A 32 21.47 -0.79 -11.95
CA ARG A 32 22.70 -1.49 -12.29
C ARG A 32 22.99 -1.33 -13.77
N PHE A 33 23.78 -0.30 -14.10
CA PHE A 33 24.24 -0.03 -15.43
C PHE A 33 25.69 -0.50 -15.55
N GLY A 34 26.06 -1.14 -16.67
CA GLY A 34 27.41 -1.66 -16.90
C GLY A 34 27.62 -3.07 -16.35
N ASN A 35 28.86 -3.55 -16.37
CA ASN A 35 29.21 -4.97 -16.18
C ASN A 35 29.80 -5.32 -14.81
N CYS A 36 29.89 -4.38 -13.86
CA CYS A 36 30.56 -4.64 -12.58
C CYS A 36 29.60 -5.13 -11.47
N GLY A 37 28.31 -5.28 -11.75
CA GLY A 37 27.32 -5.75 -10.77
C GLY A 37 26.95 -4.75 -9.68
N GLN A 38 27.47 -3.52 -9.72
CA GLN A 38 27.19 -2.44 -8.80
C GLN A 38 26.20 -1.42 -9.41
N ILE A 39 25.60 -0.60 -8.56
CA ILE A 39 24.77 0.52 -9.01
C ILE A 39 25.67 1.53 -9.71
N LEU A 40 25.23 2.02 -10.89
CA LEU A 40 25.96 3.01 -11.71
C LEU A 40 27.40 2.61 -12.04
N CYS A 41 27.63 1.36 -12.47
CA CYS A 41 28.95 0.92 -12.87
C CYS A 41 29.43 1.66 -14.12
N LEU A 42 30.46 2.50 -13.96
CA LEU A 42 31.10 3.23 -15.03
C LEU A 42 32.39 2.55 -15.47
N ALA A 43 32.67 2.59 -16.77
CA ALA A 43 33.86 2.01 -17.38
C ALA A 43 34.95 3.05 -17.58
N SER A 44 35.00 4.13 -16.78
CA SER A 44 35.97 5.19 -16.90
C SER A 44 37.37 4.75 -16.46
N THR A 45 38.39 5.35 -17.06
CA THR A 45 39.79 5.07 -16.76
C THR A 45 40.33 5.98 -15.63
N GLY A 46 41.11 5.39 -14.72
CA GLY A 46 42.00 6.16 -13.86
C GLY A 46 41.35 6.83 -12.65
N GLY A 47 40.64 6.09 -11.80
CA GLY A 47 40.15 6.59 -10.49
C GLY A 47 38.90 7.48 -10.53
N HIS A 48 38.37 7.77 -11.72
CA HIS A 48 37.14 8.58 -11.90
C HIS A 48 35.86 7.75 -11.88
N GLY A 49 35.91 6.41 -11.87
CA GLY A 49 34.72 5.55 -11.88
C GLY A 49 33.89 5.57 -10.61
N ASP A 50 34.48 5.94 -9.48
CA ASP A 50 33.87 5.83 -8.17
C ASP A 50 33.28 7.13 -7.64
N HIS A 51 33.43 8.26 -8.34
CA HIS A 51 33.06 9.58 -7.86
C HIS A 51 31.55 9.81 -7.65
N PHE A 52 30.71 9.02 -8.34
CA PHE A 52 29.25 9.11 -8.19
C PHE A 52 28.69 8.19 -7.10
N ILE A 53 29.47 7.24 -6.62
CA ILE A 53 28.94 6.09 -5.91
C ILE A 53 28.60 6.34 -4.43
N PRO A 54 29.39 7.01 -3.59
CA PRO A 54 29.08 7.07 -2.16
C PRO A 54 27.97 8.06 -1.77
N SER A 55 27.97 9.29 -2.27
CA SER A 55 27.02 10.31 -1.83
C SER A 55 25.71 10.32 -2.62
N SER A 56 25.78 10.10 -3.93
CA SER A 56 24.60 10.11 -4.80
C SER A 56 23.74 8.85 -4.63
N VAL A 57 24.39 7.70 -4.40
CA VAL A 57 23.69 6.44 -4.15
C VAL A 57 22.97 6.50 -2.81
N ALA A 58 23.59 7.05 -1.75
CA ALA A 58 22.96 7.19 -0.44
C ALA A 58 21.71 8.09 -0.49
N GLY A 59 21.78 9.22 -1.20
CA GLY A 59 20.65 10.12 -1.39
C GLY A 59 19.48 9.48 -2.15
N ASN A 60 19.79 8.77 -3.24
CA ASN A 60 18.76 8.12 -4.05
C ASN A 60 18.28 6.79 -3.44
N ALA A 61 19.12 6.08 -2.67
CA ALA A 61 18.72 4.89 -1.92
C ALA A 61 17.57 5.17 -0.95
N SER A 62 17.51 6.37 -0.35
CA SER A 62 16.39 6.77 0.52
C SER A 62 15.07 6.83 -0.24
N VAL A 63 15.07 7.32 -1.50
CA VAL A 63 13.88 7.37 -2.35
C VAL A 63 13.45 5.96 -2.75
N LEU A 64 14.39 5.08 -3.08
CA LEU A 64 14.11 3.68 -3.42
C LEU A 64 13.54 2.92 -2.22
N THR A 65 14.14 3.08 -1.05
CA THR A 65 13.65 2.48 0.19
C THR A 65 12.26 3.00 0.55
N TYR A 66 12.02 4.30 0.37
CA TYR A 66 10.70 4.87 0.55
C TYR A 66 9.67 4.24 -0.40
N LEU A 67 9.97 4.12 -1.69
CA LEU A 67 9.03 3.52 -2.66
C LEU A 67 8.69 2.07 -2.27
N THR A 68 9.67 1.25 -1.93
CA THR A 68 9.45 -0.13 -1.50
C THR A 68 8.59 -0.22 -0.24
N SER A 69 8.87 0.64 0.75
CA SER A 69 8.08 0.73 1.98
C SER A 69 6.66 1.22 1.73
N ALA A 70 6.48 2.18 0.80
CA ALA A 70 5.16 2.68 0.42
C ALA A 70 4.30 1.61 -0.25
N VAL A 71 4.88 0.72 -1.06
CA VAL A 71 4.16 -0.42 -1.67
C VAL A 71 3.68 -1.38 -0.59
N GLY A 72 4.56 -1.79 0.32
CA GLY A 72 4.20 -2.65 1.45
C GLY A 72 3.13 -2.00 2.35
N ALA A 73 3.24 -0.70 2.60
CA ALA A 73 2.24 0.05 3.36
C ALA A 73 0.88 0.09 2.66
N GLN A 74 0.83 0.23 1.34
CA GLN A 74 -0.42 0.17 0.58
C GLN A 74 -1.05 -1.22 0.66
N ALA A 75 -0.26 -2.29 0.54
CA ALA A 75 -0.73 -3.66 0.70
C ALA A 75 -1.32 -3.89 2.09
N ALA A 76 -0.61 -3.49 3.15
CA ALA A 76 -1.04 -3.69 4.53
C ALA A 76 -2.17 -2.74 4.96
N ASN A 77 -2.24 -1.53 4.39
CA ASN A 77 -3.23 -0.51 4.78
C ASN A 77 -4.52 -0.56 3.96
N LEU A 78 -4.63 -1.46 2.97
CA LEU A 78 -5.92 -1.67 2.32
C LEU A 78 -7.00 -1.92 3.36
N PRO A 79 -8.13 -1.24 3.24
CA PRO A 79 -9.25 -1.52 4.12
C PRO A 79 -9.65 -3.00 3.96
N ILE A 80 -9.65 -3.72 5.07
CA ILE A 80 -10.26 -5.04 5.14
C ILE A 80 -11.77 -4.81 5.13
N SER A 81 -12.53 -5.66 4.45
CA SER A 81 -14.01 -5.60 4.45
C SER A 81 -14.53 -5.42 5.88
N ALA A 82 -15.62 -4.69 6.03
CA ALA A 82 -16.24 -4.42 7.31
C ALA A 82 -16.41 -5.71 8.14
N THR A 83 -16.22 -5.63 9.45
CA THR A 83 -16.30 -6.78 10.37
C THR A 83 -17.67 -7.42 10.43
N THR A 84 -18.70 -6.73 9.95
CA THR A 84 -20.06 -7.24 9.85
C THR A 84 -20.56 -7.08 8.44
N SER A 85 -21.17 -8.11 7.87
CA SER A 85 -21.87 -8.04 6.58
C SER A 85 -23.15 -7.18 6.63
N GLY A 86 -23.24 -6.26 7.57
CA GLY A 86 -24.38 -5.35 7.74
C GLY A 86 -25.70 -6.02 8.15
N VAL A 87 -25.79 -7.31 8.09
CA VAL A 87 -26.96 -8.06 8.56
C VAL A 87 -26.70 -8.47 10.00
N SER A 88 -27.18 -7.67 10.96
CA SER A 88 -27.23 -8.09 12.35
C SER A 88 -28.59 -8.70 12.64
N TYR A 89 -28.60 -9.69 13.53
CA TYR A 89 -29.82 -10.35 13.97
C TYR A 89 -30.02 -10.07 15.47
N THR A 90 -31.22 -9.67 15.84
CA THR A 90 -31.64 -9.62 17.24
C THR A 90 -32.50 -10.84 17.54
N MET A 91 -32.31 -11.43 18.71
CA MET A 91 -33.17 -12.52 19.18
C MET A 91 -34.47 -11.94 19.73
N VAL A 92 -35.57 -12.08 19.01
CA VAL A 92 -36.91 -11.70 19.48
C VAL A 92 -37.66 -12.98 19.80
N ARG A 93 -37.92 -13.19 21.09
CA ARG A 93 -38.62 -14.40 21.61
C ARG A 93 -37.97 -15.72 21.16
N GLY A 94 -36.63 -15.76 21.09
CA GLY A 94 -35.89 -16.97 20.67
C GLY A 94 -35.81 -17.21 19.16
N VAL A 95 -36.36 -16.29 18.33
CA VAL A 95 -36.29 -16.35 16.88
C VAL A 95 -35.33 -15.24 16.41
N PRO A 96 -34.29 -15.55 15.59
CA PRO A 96 -33.42 -14.53 15.03
C PRO A 96 -34.19 -13.68 14.03
N GLN A 97 -34.37 -12.41 14.34
CA GLN A 97 -34.93 -11.40 13.44
C GLN A 97 -33.80 -10.53 12.92
N GLN A 98 -33.78 -10.30 11.62
CA GLN A 98 -32.85 -9.39 10.99
C GLN A 98 -33.05 -7.98 11.54
N SER A 99 -32.01 -7.42 12.19
CA SER A 99 -32.07 -6.10 12.84
C SER A 99 -31.69 -4.96 11.91
N THR A 100 -31.09 -5.26 10.76
CA THR A 100 -30.72 -4.28 9.73
C THR A 100 -31.30 -4.70 8.38
N THR A 101 -31.71 -3.71 7.60
CA THR A 101 -32.35 -3.94 6.31
C THR A 101 -31.37 -3.98 5.16
N SER A 102 -30.13 -3.46 5.31
CA SER A 102 -29.11 -3.43 4.29
C SER A 102 -27.90 -4.32 4.64
N ALA A 103 -27.11 -4.72 3.62
CA ALA A 103 -25.92 -5.52 3.80
C ALA A 103 -24.70 -4.74 4.33
N GLY A 104 -24.87 -3.49 4.73
CA GLY A 104 -23.85 -2.63 5.33
C GLY A 104 -22.81 -2.08 4.38
N PRO A 105 -21.86 -1.28 4.89
CA PRO A 105 -20.78 -0.69 4.11
C PRO A 105 -19.81 -1.76 3.60
N VAL A 106 -18.92 -1.37 2.69
CA VAL A 106 -17.83 -2.26 2.25
C VAL A 106 -16.59 -2.08 3.11
N PHE A 107 -16.17 -0.85 3.35
CA PHE A 107 -14.95 -0.53 4.12
C PHE A 107 -15.23 0.29 5.37
N GLY A 108 -16.27 1.12 5.38
CA GLY A 108 -16.73 1.76 6.60
C GLY A 108 -17.24 0.73 7.61
N GLU A 109 -17.29 1.09 8.88
CA GLU A 109 -17.82 0.22 9.94
C GLU A 109 -19.11 0.80 10.52
N ARG A 110 -20.06 -0.08 10.78
CA ARG A 110 -21.19 0.20 11.65
C ARG A 110 -20.88 -0.21 13.08
N ALA A 111 -21.46 0.45 14.04
CA ALA A 111 -21.30 0.13 15.46
C ALA A 111 -21.96 -1.21 15.87
N ASN A 112 -22.86 -1.74 15.03
CA ASN A 112 -23.53 -3.02 15.27
C ASN A 112 -22.54 -4.18 15.26
N THR A 113 -22.83 -5.19 16.09
CA THR A 113 -22.12 -6.46 16.19
C THR A 113 -22.91 -7.57 15.51
N LEU A 114 -22.24 -8.70 15.26
CA LEU A 114 -22.90 -9.91 14.71
C LEU A 114 -23.95 -10.50 15.67
N GLY A 115 -23.72 -10.37 16.99
CA GLY A 115 -24.50 -11.02 18.03
C GLY A 115 -23.86 -12.34 18.47
N LYS A 116 -24.18 -12.74 19.69
CA LYS A 116 -23.58 -13.91 20.35
C LYS A 116 -23.72 -15.19 19.53
N GLY A 117 -22.60 -15.89 19.34
CA GLY A 117 -22.52 -17.19 18.66
C GLY A 117 -22.63 -17.12 17.13
N ARG A 118 -22.74 -15.91 16.55
CA ARG A 118 -22.78 -15.73 15.09
C ARG A 118 -21.39 -15.69 14.50
N THR A 119 -21.29 -16.18 13.28
CA THR A 119 -20.03 -16.24 12.53
C THR A 119 -20.20 -15.60 11.17
N LEU A 120 -19.17 -14.87 10.74
CA LEU A 120 -19.02 -14.35 9.39
C LEU A 120 -17.70 -14.85 8.81
N MET A 121 -17.76 -15.43 7.64
CA MET A 121 -16.59 -15.80 6.83
C MET A 121 -16.63 -15.05 5.52
N GLY A 122 -15.47 -14.54 5.06
CA GLY A 122 -15.39 -13.82 3.82
C GLY A 122 -14.09 -14.06 3.08
N VAL A 123 -14.17 -13.95 1.77
CA VAL A 123 -13.01 -13.89 0.88
C VAL A 123 -13.19 -12.68 -0.02
N SER A 124 -12.16 -11.86 -0.12
CA SER A 124 -12.14 -10.72 -1.05
C SER A 124 -10.85 -10.70 -1.85
N VAL A 125 -10.96 -10.30 -3.11
CA VAL A 125 -9.83 -10.10 -4.02
C VAL A 125 -9.79 -8.61 -4.37
N ASN A 126 -8.64 -7.98 -4.17
CA ASN A 126 -8.41 -6.58 -4.44
C ASN A 126 -7.27 -6.46 -5.46
N PHE A 127 -7.53 -5.76 -6.55
CA PHE A 127 -6.55 -5.48 -7.60
C PHE A 127 -6.18 -4.00 -7.60
N MET A 128 -4.86 -3.72 -7.62
CA MET A 128 -4.28 -2.38 -7.68
C MET A 128 -3.20 -2.32 -8.74
N SER A 129 -3.21 -1.23 -9.52
CA SER A 129 -2.11 -0.84 -10.39
C SER A 129 -1.69 0.57 -10.04
N PHE A 130 -0.46 0.74 -9.57
CA PHE A 130 0.04 2.05 -9.15
C PHE A 130 0.46 2.89 -10.35
N SER A 131 0.21 4.19 -10.28
CA SER A 131 0.45 5.10 -11.37
C SER A 131 1.26 6.34 -11.01
N LYS A 132 1.22 6.77 -9.75
CA LYS A 132 1.90 7.97 -9.29
C LYS A 132 2.52 7.79 -7.92
N LEU A 133 3.65 8.47 -7.69
CA LEU A 133 4.29 8.65 -6.40
C LEU A 133 4.40 10.14 -6.10
N ARG A 134 3.72 10.61 -5.03
CA ARG A 134 3.69 12.04 -4.62
C ARG A 134 3.32 12.99 -5.76
N GLY A 135 2.50 12.55 -6.72
CA GLY A 135 2.07 13.32 -7.87
C GLY A 135 2.87 13.07 -9.14
N THR A 136 4.11 12.57 -9.03
CA THR A 136 4.96 12.22 -10.17
C THR A 136 4.51 10.87 -10.77
N PRO A 137 4.34 10.76 -12.10
CA PRO A 137 4.03 9.50 -12.75
C PRO A 137 5.13 8.45 -12.53
N LEU A 138 4.75 7.20 -12.21
CA LEU A 138 5.71 6.10 -12.11
C LEU A 138 6.33 5.73 -13.47
N SER A 139 5.75 6.20 -14.57
CA SER A 139 6.27 6.02 -15.92
C SER A 139 7.48 6.89 -16.24
N ASP A 140 7.78 7.89 -15.40
CA ASP A 140 8.92 8.80 -15.61
C ASP A 140 9.37 9.41 -14.27
N ILE A 141 10.04 8.61 -13.46
CA ILE A 141 10.74 9.09 -12.28
C ILE A 141 12.17 9.44 -12.69
N LEU A 142 12.56 10.66 -12.45
CA LEU A 142 13.91 11.14 -12.72
C LEU A 142 14.77 11.03 -11.45
N PHE A 143 15.97 10.48 -11.61
CA PHE A 143 17.05 10.54 -10.64
C PHE A 143 18.27 11.17 -11.27
N ASN A 144 18.85 12.15 -10.59
CA ASN A 144 20.10 12.77 -10.97
C ASN A 144 21.19 12.35 -9.98
N PHE A 145 22.26 11.79 -10.51
CA PHE A 145 23.46 11.43 -9.76
C PHE A 145 24.55 12.43 -10.11
N THR A 146 25.06 13.12 -9.10
CA THR A 146 26.08 14.14 -9.24
C THR A 146 27.41 13.65 -8.69
N HIS A 147 28.48 14.32 -9.06
CA HIS A 147 29.78 14.12 -8.45
C HIS A 147 29.74 14.27 -6.93
N GLN A 148 30.63 13.58 -6.28
CA GLN A 148 31.01 13.76 -4.90
C GLN A 148 31.97 14.94 -4.79
N ASP A 149 31.86 15.73 -3.69
CA ASP A 149 32.87 16.73 -3.36
C ASP A 149 34.23 16.07 -3.17
N ASN A 150 35.21 16.47 -3.97
CA ASN A 150 36.53 15.85 -4.00
C ASN A 150 37.61 16.87 -3.59
N PRO A 151 38.00 16.95 -2.29
CA PRO A 151 39.05 17.86 -1.86
C PRO A 151 40.38 17.65 -2.62
N PRO A 152 41.12 18.72 -2.97
CA PRO A 152 40.97 20.09 -2.48
C PRO A 152 40.11 21.02 -3.34
N ALA A 153 39.56 20.55 -4.47
CA ALA A 153 38.87 21.44 -5.41
C ALA A 153 37.48 21.88 -4.93
N GLY A 154 36.81 21.05 -4.13
CA GLY A 154 35.43 21.27 -3.69
C GLY A 154 34.39 21.04 -4.82
N LEU A 155 33.13 20.80 -4.40
CA LEU A 155 32.03 20.66 -5.33
C LEU A 155 31.83 21.98 -6.10
N GLY A 156 31.80 21.89 -7.42
CA GLY A 156 31.62 23.08 -8.27
C GLY A 156 32.80 23.44 -9.17
N ASP A 157 33.82 22.58 -9.25
CA ASP A 157 34.86 22.71 -10.26
C ASP A 157 34.32 22.25 -11.64
N PRO A 158 33.98 23.17 -12.57
CA PRO A 158 33.38 22.79 -13.86
C PRO A 158 34.31 21.96 -14.74
N ALA A 159 35.60 21.91 -14.43
CA ALA A 159 36.57 21.16 -15.21
C ALA A 159 36.54 19.65 -14.89
N PHE A 160 36.05 19.29 -13.71
CA PHE A 160 36.11 17.93 -13.21
C PHE A 160 34.78 17.38 -12.66
N GLU A 161 33.79 18.24 -12.42
CA GLU A 161 32.58 17.91 -11.64
C GLU A 161 31.28 18.33 -12.35
N ASP A 162 31.31 18.60 -13.66
CA ASP A 162 30.11 19.04 -14.37
C ASP A 162 29.23 17.86 -14.87
N ASP A 163 29.74 16.66 -14.83
CA ASP A 163 28.99 15.48 -15.27
C ASP A 163 27.86 15.14 -14.32
N VAL A 164 26.68 14.94 -14.89
CA VAL A 164 25.49 14.44 -14.18
C VAL A 164 25.00 13.19 -14.89
N ILE A 165 24.76 12.14 -14.13
CA ILE A 165 24.08 10.97 -14.68
C ILE A 165 22.60 11.13 -14.43
N GLN A 166 21.82 11.34 -15.48
CA GLN A 166 20.37 11.35 -15.44
C GLN A 166 19.84 9.94 -15.69
N VAL A 167 18.95 9.47 -14.80
CA VAL A 167 18.30 8.17 -14.92
C VAL A 167 16.80 8.39 -14.97
N HIS A 168 16.21 8.14 -16.13
CA HIS A 168 14.76 8.10 -16.32
C HIS A 168 14.26 6.67 -16.08
N THR A 169 13.46 6.51 -15.05
CA THR A 169 12.95 5.20 -14.62
C THR A 169 11.44 5.12 -14.83
N ASN A 170 11.02 4.15 -15.61
CA ASN A 170 9.62 3.74 -15.76
C ASN A 170 9.38 2.49 -14.92
N VAL A 171 8.45 2.58 -13.98
CA VAL A 171 8.10 1.48 -13.07
C VAL A 171 6.62 1.15 -13.19
N SER A 172 6.31 -0.12 -13.36
CA SER A 172 4.98 -0.69 -13.26
C SER A 172 4.90 -1.57 -12.02
N LEU A 173 4.05 -1.18 -11.08
CA LEU A 173 3.79 -1.91 -9.85
C LEU A 173 2.33 -2.33 -9.80
N LYS A 174 2.09 -3.63 -9.57
CA LYS A 174 0.74 -4.21 -9.46
C LYS A 174 0.67 -5.08 -8.23
N LEU A 175 -0.45 -5.00 -7.50
CA LEU A 175 -0.74 -5.88 -6.38
C LEU A 175 -2.09 -6.57 -6.62
N LEU A 176 -2.12 -7.88 -6.40
CA LEU A 176 -3.32 -8.68 -6.25
C LEU A 176 -3.35 -9.21 -4.82
N MET A 177 -4.31 -8.75 -4.03
CA MET A 177 -4.45 -9.19 -2.64
C MET A 177 -5.73 -9.98 -2.46
N THR A 178 -5.60 -11.22 -2.00
CA THR A 178 -6.72 -12.07 -1.59
C THR A 178 -6.76 -12.13 -0.06
N SER A 179 -7.84 -11.61 0.53
CA SER A 179 -8.00 -11.57 2.00
C SER A 179 -9.05 -12.59 2.44
N PHE A 180 -8.69 -13.42 3.41
CA PHE A 180 -9.59 -14.32 4.13
C PHE A 180 -9.94 -13.68 5.46
N VAL A 181 -11.22 -13.50 5.71
CA VAL A 181 -11.74 -12.87 6.93
C VAL A 181 -12.62 -13.86 7.68
N PHE A 182 -12.41 -13.92 8.99
CA PHE A 182 -13.24 -14.66 9.92
C PHE A 182 -13.62 -13.75 11.07
N THR A 183 -14.91 -13.63 11.40
CA THR A 183 -15.40 -12.86 12.54
C THR A 183 -16.40 -13.70 13.34
N TYR A 184 -16.28 -13.65 14.66
CA TYR A 184 -17.14 -14.34 15.59
C TYR A 184 -17.73 -13.39 16.62
N GLY A 185 -19.04 -13.45 16.82
CA GLY A 185 -19.76 -12.73 17.87
C GLY A 185 -19.59 -13.41 19.22
N VAL A 186 -18.67 -12.90 20.03
CA VAL A 186 -18.39 -13.43 21.38
C VAL A 186 -19.56 -13.17 22.33
N SER A 187 -20.20 -12.02 22.14
CA SER A 187 -21.40 -11.61 22.85
C SER A 187 -22.29 -10.76 21.95
N ASP A 188 -23.46 -10.36 22.44
CA ASP A 188 -24.33 -9.44 21.70
C ASP A 188 -23.70 -8.05 21.51
N ARG A 189 -22.57 -7.78 22.16
CA ARG A 189 -21.89 -6.47 22.13
C ARG A 189 -20.45 -6.53 21.67
N VAL A 190 -19.88 -7.72 21.49
CA VAL A 190 -18.46 -7.86 21.17
C VAL A 190 -18.26 -8.87 20.05
N ASP A 191 -17.60 -8.46 18.98
CA ASP A 191 -17.09 -9.30 17.90
C ASP A 191 -15.57 -9.37 17.97
N MET A 192 -15.02 -10.52 17.63
CA MET A 192 -13.59 -10.74 17.42
C MET A 192 -13.37 -11.29 16.02
N GLY A 193 -12.34 -10.84 15.35
CA GLY A 193 -12.04 -11.26 13.99
C GLY A 193 -10.57 -11.39 13.70
N ILE A 194 -10.27 -12.14 12.65
CA ILE A 194 -8.94 -12.27 12.06
C ILE A 194 -9.06 -12.08 10.55
N ALA A 195 -8.06 -11.43 9.96
CA ALA A 195 -7.91 -11.34 8.52
C ALA A 195 -6.50 -11.76 8.11
N VAL A 196 -6.43 -12.66 7.13
CA VAL A 196 -5.18 -13.20 6.58
C VAL A 196 -5.12 -12.82 5.11
N PRO A 197 -4.28 -11.85 4.72
CA PRO A 197 -4.09 -11.49 3.32
C PRO A 197 -3.01 -12.38 2.68
N LEU A 198 -3.26 -12.80 1.44
CA LEU A 198 -2.28 -13.31 0.50
C LEU A 198 -2.01 -12.22 -0.53
N VAL A 199 -0.76 -11.83 -0.69
CA VAL A 199 -0.34 -10.74 -1.57
C VAL A 199 0.49 -11.32 -2.70
N ASN A 200 0.09 -11.03 -3.93
CA ASN A 200 0.92 -11.24 -5.13
C ASN A 200 1.32 -9.85 -5.62
N ALA A 201 2.61 -9.55 -5.58
CA ALA A 201 3.20 -8.31 -6.05
C ALA A 201 3.95 -8.57 -7.36
N THR A 202 3.75 -7.71 -8.35
CA THR A 202 4.46 -7.74 -9.63
C THR A 202 5.14 -6.41 -9.85
N LEU A 203 6.42 -6.47 -10.17
CA LEU A 203 7.29 -5.35 -10.51
C LEU A 203 7.80 -5.55 -11.93
N SER A 204 7.62 -4.57 -12.80
CA SER A 204 8.37 -4.47 -14.04
C SER A 204 8.83 -3.04 -14.27
N GLY A 205 9.95 -2.87 -14.94
CA GLY A 205 10.47 -1.53 -15.16
C GLY A 205 11.60 -1.48 -16.17
N THR A 206 11.90 -0.26 -16.61
CA THR A 206 13.03 0.06 -17.47
C THR A 206 13.62 1.38 -17.04
N SER A 207 14.93 1.43 -16.88
CA SER A 207 15.68 2.65 -16.64
C SER A 207 16.61 2.95 -17.80
N ARG A 208 16.69 4.24 -18.15
CA ARG A 208 17.59 4.80 -19.15
C ARG A 208 18.50 5.80 -18.47
N ALA A 209 19.79 5.50 -18.45
CA ALA A 209 20.80 6.40 -17.93
C ALA A 209 21.48 7.17 -19.08
N GLN A 210 21.78 8.43 -18.83
CA GLN A 210 22.53 9.30 -19.75
C GLN A 210 23.53 10.12 -18.94
N VAL A 211 24.78 10.09 -19.31
CA VAL A 211 25.80 11.01 -18.80
C VAL A 211 25.67 12.33 -19.56
N ILE A 212 25.48 13.40 -18.82
CA ILE A 212 25.36 14.78 -19.33
C ILE A 212 26.55 15.57 -18.81
N SER A 213 27.34 16.13 -19.71
CA SER A 213 28.48 16.99 -19.41
C SER A 213 28.48 18.21 -20.35
N SER A 214 28.92 19.34 -19.85
CA SER A 214 29.16 20.52 -20.68
C SER A 214 30.52 20.46 -21.40
N LEU A 215 31.39 19.53 -21.02
CA LEU A 215 32.70 19.34 -21.61
C LEU A 215 32.62 18.61 -22.95
N ALA A 216 33.53 18.92 -23.86
CA ALA A 216 33.61 18.26 -25.16
C ALA A 216 34.01 16.76 -25.04
N VAL A 217 34.66 16.40 -23.94
CA VAL A 217 35.05 15.02 -23.61
C VAL A 217 34.63 14.73 -22.17
N THR A 218 33.69 13.80 -21.98
CA THR A 218 33.30 13.37 -20.65
C THR A 218 34.27 12.31 -20.14
N PRO A 219 34.78 12.43 -18.90
CA PRO A 219 35.63 11.41 -18.30
C PRO A 219 34.83 10.17 -17.87
N HIS A 220 33.47 10.26 -17.80
CA HIS A 220 32.58 9.21 -17.34
C HIS A 220 31.76 8.61 -18.48
N PHE A 221 31.72 7.28 -18.57
CA PHE A 221 30.98 6.53 -19.59
C PHE A 221 30.65 5.11 -19.09
N PHE A 222 29.58 4.52 -19.62
CA PHE A 222 29.15 3.17 -19.28
C PHE A 222 29.93 2.05 -20.01
N GLY A 223 30.59 2.39 -21.10
CA GLY A 223 31.36 1.47 -21.92
C GLY A 223 32.05 2.20 -23.08
N GLY A 224 32.77 1.45 -23.91
CA GLY A 224 33.57 2.04 -24.98
C GLY A 224 34.97 2.44 -24.50
N THR A 225 35.52 3.49 -25.09
CA THR A 225 36.84 4.05 -24.75
C THR A 225 36.74 5.56 -24.57
N SER A 226 37.75 6.21 -23.98
CA SER A 226 37.78 7.67 -23.82
C SER A 226 37.72 8.43 -25.15
N SER A 227 38.13 7.82 -26.27
CA SER A 227 38.01 8.38 -27.62
C SER A 227 36.66 8.09 -28.31
N SER A 228 35.90 7.10 -27.81
CA SER A 228 34.59 6.71 -28.31
C SER A 228 33.72 6.22 -27.13
N PRO A 229 33.32 7.12 -26.22
CA PRO A 229 32.61 6.76 -25.01
C PRO A 229 31.15 6.39 -25.32
N ILE A 230 30.62 5.38 -24.62
CA ILE A 230 29.20 5.06 -24.58
C ILE A 230 28.62 5.76 -23.35
N THR A 231 27.95 6.90 -23.57
CA THR A 231 27.42 7.78 -22.51
C THR A 231 25.99 7.46 -22.13
N SER A 232 25.37 6.42 -22.69
CA SER A 232 24.01 5.98 -22.35
C SER A 232 23.97 4.50 -22.08
N ALA A 233 23.07 4.11 -21.16
CA ALA A 233 22.84 2.70 -20.84
C ALA A 233 21.35 2.49 -20.54
N ILE A 234 20.89 1.24 -20.73
CA ILE A 234 19.51 0.82 -20.47
C ILE A 234 19.55 -0.47 -19.66
N THR A 235 18.73 -0.53 -18.64
CA THR A 235 18.47 -1.75 -17.88
C THR A 235 16.97 -1.97 -17.71
N SER A 236 16.55 -3.21 -17.50
CA SER A 236 15.14 -3.56 -17.28
C SER A 236 15.03 -4.73 -16.32
N THR A 237 13.91 -4.80 -15.64
CA THR A 237 13.56 -5.91 -14.75
C THR A 237 12.09 -6.28 -14.89
N ASP A 238 11.79 -7.57 -14.65
CA ASP A 238 10.42 -8.09 -14.54
C ASP A 238 10.43 -9.24 -13.52
N ALA A 239 9.66 -9.10 -12.47
CA ALA A 239 9.61 -10.07 -11.40
C ALA A 239 8.25 -10.05 -10.68
N SER A 240 7.93 -11.17 -10.04
CA SER A 240 6.74 -11.29 -9.19
C SER A 240 7.04 -12.14 -7.96
N SER A 241 6.34 -11.85 -6.87
CA SER A 241 6.43 -12.62 -5.64
C SER A 241 5.06 -12.76 -5.01
N ALA A 242 4.78 -13.94 -4.45
CA ALA A 242 3.55 -14.22 -3.72
C ALA A 242 3.84 -14.71 -2.31
N GLY A 243 3.10 -14.23 -1.33
CA GLY A 243 3.26 -14.63 0.08
C GLY A 243 2.13 -14.13 0.97
N ILE A 244 2.25 -14.41 2.25
CA ILE A 244 1.34 -13.90 3.27
C ILE A 244 1.66 -12.44 3.51
N GLY A 245 0.62 -11.60 3.60
CA GLY A 245 0.76 -10.20 4.03
C GLY A 245 0.67 -10.04 5.55
N ASP A 246 0.46 -8.82 6.02
CA ASP A 246 0.35 -8.52 7.45
C ASP A 246 -1.01 -9.00 7.99
N VAL A 247 -0.98 -9.98 8.88
CA VAL A 247 -2.17 -10.58 9.51
C VAL A 247 -2.77 -9.58 10.50
N ALA A 248 -4.09 -9.40 10.43
CA ALA A 248 -4.82 -8.48 11.29
C ALA A 248 -5.74 -9.21 12.28
N PHE A 249 -5.73 -8.75 13.54
CA PHE A 249 -6.68 -9.13 14.58
C PHE A 249 -7.55 -7.94 14.91
N ARG A 250 -8.86 -8.18 15.02
CA ARG A 250 -9.85 -7.12 15.21
C ARG A 250 -10.77 -7.43 16.37
N VAL A 251 -11.09 -6.40 17.15
CA VAL A 251 -12.09 -6.48 18.22
C VAL A 251 -13.00 -5.28 18.08
N LYS A 252 -14.31 -5.53 17.95
CA LYS A 252 -15.33 -4.48 17.89
C LYS A 252 -16.29 -4.61 19.07
N GLY A 253 -16.55 -3.48 19.73
CA GLY A 253 -17.49 -3.37 20.84
C GLY A 253 -18.62 -2.40 20.52
N ASN A 254 -19.88 -2.79 20.75
CA ASN A 254 -21.05 -1.94 20.69
C ASN A 254 -21.33 -1.36 22.08
N LEU A 255 -21.32 -0.03 22.19
CA LEU A 255 -21.54 0.69 23.46
C LEU A 255 -23.01 1.13 23.65
N SER A 256 -23.84 0.97 22.64
CA SER A 256 -25.22 1.48 22.64
C SER A 256 -26.18 0.57 23.37
N GLN A 257 -27.29 1.12 23.79
CA GLN A 257 -28.40 0.33 24.33
C GLN A 257 -29.09 -0.47 23.23
N ALA A 258 -29.57 -1.66 23.56
CA ALA A 258 -30.32 -2.48 22.62
C ALA A 258 -31.56 -1.71 22.10
N GLY A 259 -31.79 -1.78 20.77
CA GLY A 259 -32.90 -1.08 20.11
C GLY A 259 -32.67 0.41 19.83
N SER A 260 -31.50 0.97 20.17
CA SER A 260 -31.18 2.36 19.81
C SER A 260 -31.02 2.51 18.31
N LYS A 261 -31.68 3.51 17.72
CA LYS A 261 -31.49 3.85 16.31
C LYS A 261 -30.11 4.44 16.03
N THR A 262 -29.47 5.08 17.00
CA THR A 262 -28.11 5.57 16.92
C THR A 262 -27.23 4.62 17.71
N ALA A 263 -26.27 4.03 17.05
CA ALA A 263 -25.32 3.10 17.64
C ALA A 263 -23.92 3.72 17.69
N LEU A 264 -23.25 3.54 18.84
CA LEU A 264 -21.85 3.93 19.07
C LEU A 264 -21.04 2.68 19.34
N GLY A 265 -19.81 2.64 18.88
CA GLY A 265 -18.91 1.50 19.08
C GLY A 265 -17.44 1.91 19.07
N LEU A 266 -16.61 0.94 19.44
CA LEU A 266 -15.18 1.05 19.37
C LEU A 266 -14.65 -0.13 18.55
N LEU A 267 -13.62 0.11 17.76
CA LEU A 267 -12.89 -0.90 16.99
C LEU A 267 -11.40 -0.79 17.30
N GLY A 268 -10.81 -1.89 17.73
CA GLY A 268 -9.38 -2.12 17.77
C GLY A 268 -8.98 -3.05 16.63
N ASP A 269 -7.91 -2.70 15.91
CA ASP A 269 -7.32 -3.49 14.83
C ASP A 269 -5.81 -3.52 15.06
N VAL A 270 -5.23 -4.71 15.20
CA VAL A 270 -3.79 -4.92 15.36
C VAL A 270 -3.29 -5.73 14.18
N ARG A 271 -2.36 -5.17 13.42
CA ARG A 271 -1.71 -5.83 12.29
C ARG A 271 -0.29 -6.18 12.66
N LEU A 272 0.06 -7.43 12.47
CA LEU A 272 1.38 -7.97 12.77
C LEU A 272 2.24 -7.97 11.50
N PRO A 273 3.55 -7.71 11.61
CA PRO A 273 4.46 -7.66 10.45
C PRO A 273 4.83 -9.07 9.97
N THR A 274 3.85 -9.82 9.50
CA THR A 274 4.03 -11.19 8.99
C THR A 274 4.39 -11.24 7.50
N GLY A 275 4.15 -10.14 6.79
CA GLY A 275 4.48 -10.01 5.37
C GLY A 275 5.95 -9.65 5.12
N SER A 276 6.49 -10.10 3.99
CA SER A 276 7.85 -9.77 3.55
C SER A 276 7.91 -8.33 3.04
N VAL A 277 8.73 -7.49 3.69
CA VAL A 277 9.03 -6.13 3.22
C VAL A 277 9.78 -6.17 1.90
N GLU A 278 10.74 -7.09 1.78
CA GLU A 278 11.58 -7.24 0.59
C GLU A 278 10.77 -7.63 -0.65
N ASN A 279 9.62 -8.27 -0.46
CA ASN A 279 8.73 -8.71 -1.52
C ASN A 279 7.43 -7.87 -1.61
N PHE A 280 7.39 -6.69 -0.98
CA PHE A 280 6.26 -5.74 -1.00
C PHE A 280 4.94 -6.31 -0.44
N GLN A 281 5.03 -7.27 0.49
CA GLN A 281 3.87 -7.98 1.04
C GLN A 281 3.46 -7.47 2.43
N GLY A 282 4.33 -6.71 3.12
CA GLY A 282 4.07 -6.19 4.46
C GLY A 282 4.84 -4.92 4.78
N THR A 283 4.58 -4.37 5.95
CA THR A 283 5.15 -3.10 6.41
C THR A 283 6.44 -3.25 7.21
N GLY A 284 6.75 -4.46 7.69
CA GLY A 284 7.86 -4.71 8.61
C GLY A 284 7.64 -4.17 10.03
N GLY A 285 6.54 -3.50 10.30
CA GLY A 285 6.17 -2.95 11.60
C GLY A 285 4.77 -3.32 12.04
N THR A 286 4.52 -3.28 13.34
CA THR A 286 3.18 -3.47 13.90
C THR A 286 2.35 -2.20 13.72
N THR A 287 1.11 -2.33 13.29
CA THR A 287 0.12 -1.24 13.25
C THR A 287 -0.99 -1.51 14.23
N ILE A 288 -1.30 -0.55 15.09
CA ILE A 288 -2.44 -0.58 16.01
C ILE A 288 -3.38 0.55 15.60
N ARG A 289 -4.63 0.20 15.23
CA ARG A 289 -5.69 1.19 14.94
C ARG A 289 -6.75 1.14 16.01
N LEU A 290 -7.12 2.31 16.51
CA LEU A 290 -8.20 2.48 17.48
C LEU A 290 -9.18 3.50 16.90
N SER A 291 -10.44 3.09 16.69
CA SER A 291 -11.45 3.93 16.08
C SER A 291 -12.74 3.94 16.88
N ALA A 292 -13.32 5.11 17.06
CA ALA A 292 -14.71 5.30 17.46
C ALA A 292 -15.61 5.21 16.23
N ILE A 293 -16.76 4.58 16.39
CA ILE A 293 -17.74 4.34 15.34
C ILE A 293 -19.07 4.92 15.78
N ALA A 294 -19.70 5.69 14.90
CA ALA A 294 -21.09 6.12 15.05
C ALA A 294 -21.87 5.72 13.80
N SER A 295 -23.05 5.15 13.99
CA SER A 295 -23.97 4.83 12.88
C SER A 295 -25.42 5.06 13.31
N ARG A 296 -26.29 5.36 12.35
CA ARG A 296 -27.70 5.60 12.63
C ARG A 296 -28.59 4.86 11.65
N ASP A 297 -29.46 4.01 12.19
CA ASP A 297 -30.48 3.33 11.41
C ASP A 297 -31.63 4.29 11.07
N MET A 298 -31.83 4.54 9.77
CA MET A 298 -32.92 5.36 9.23
C MET A 298 -33.79 4.52 8.25
N GLY A 299 -33.91 3.22 8.49
CA GLY A 299 -34.66 2.28 7.67
C GLY A 299 -33.80 1.77 6.51
N THR A 300 -34.07 2.21 5.29
CA THR A 300 -33.28 1.77 4.12
C THR A 300 -31.95 2.49 3.95
N PHE A 301 -31.67 3.49 4.77
CA PHE A 301 -30.48 4.34 4.71
C PHE A 301 -29.78 4.35 6.08
N THR A 302 -28.47 4.05 6.09
CA THR A 302 -27.67 4.02 7.32
C THR A 302 -26.38 4.82 7.14
N PRO A 303 -26.33 6.08 7.54
CA PRO A 303 -25.09 6.81 7.61
C PRO A 303 -24.18 6.28 8.72
N HIS A 304 -22.88 6.39 8.51
CA HIS A 304 -21.85 6.01 9.48
C HIS A 304 -20.64 6.94 9.41
N LEU A 305 -19.96 7.06 10.55
CA LEU A 305 -18.75 7.83 10.74
C LEU A 305 -17.80 7.03 11.61
N ASN A 306 -16.56 6.90 11.18
CA ASN A 306 -15.49 6.27 11.95
C ASN A 306 -14.34 7.28 12.06
N ALA A 307 -13.79 7.46 13.24
CA ALA A 307 -12.66 8.34 13.48
C ALA A 307 -11.72 7.73 14.52
N GLY A 308 -10.43 7.84 14.29
CA GLY A 308 -9.47 7.19 15.17
C GLY A 308 -8.02 7.51 14.85
N LEU A 309 -7.14 6.72 15.45
CA LEU A 309 -5.70 6.83 15.33
C LEU A 309 -5.13 5.51 14.81
N ALA A 310 -4.10 5.60 13.99
CA ALA A 310 -3.24 4.49 13.63
C ALA A 310 -1.84 4.76 14.19
N LEU A 311 -1.41 3.89 15.09
CA LEU A 311 -0.08 3.91 15.70
C LEU A 311 0.77 2.86 14.99
N ARG A 312 1.94 3.24 14.51
CA ARG A 312 2.81 2.39 13.71
C ARG A 312 4.20 2.33 14.28
N SER A 313 4.75 1.13 14.32
CA SER A 313 6.17 0.90 14.56
C SER A 313 6.83 0.55 13.22
N GLY A 314 8.13 0.76 13.13
CA GLY A 314 8.93 0.45 11.95
C GLY A 314 9.43 1.68 11.21
N ASP A 315 10.48 1.46 10.44
CA ASP A 315 11.12 2.51 9.65
C ASP A 315 10.18 2.98 8.53
N TYR A 316 10.22 4.27 8.23
CA TYR A 316 9.39 4.92 7.19
C TYR A 316 7.88 4.86 7.43
N GLN A 317 7.44 4.48 8.65
CA GLN A 317 6.05 4.47 9.06
C GLN A 317 5.76 5.69 9.97
N THR A 318 4.60 6.32 9.77
CA THR A 318 4.15 7.43 10.62
C THR A 318 2.81 7.10 11.25
N ASN A 319 2.62 7.59 12.47
CA ASN A 319 1.31 7.61 13.08
C ASN A 319 0.37 8.47 12.23
N SER A 320 -0.93 8.18 12.28
CA SER A 320 -1.90 8.92 11.50
C SER A 320 -3.26 9.03 12.20
N ILE A 321 -4.00 10.04 11.80
CA ILE A 321 -5.42 10.19 12.11
C ILE A 321 -6.18 9.53 10.96
N VAL A 322 -7.11 8.63 11.29
CA VAL A 322 -8.00 7.98 10.32
C VAL A 322 -9.42 8.50 10.49
N ALA A 323 -10.08 8.81 9.37
CA ALA A 323 -11.48 9.22 9.40
C ALA A 323 -12.18 8.68 8.14
N ASN A 324 -13.29 7.95 8.35
CA ASN A 324 -14.13 7.42 7.28
C ASN A 324 -15.56 7.89 7.51
N ALA A 325 -16.19 8.38 6.47
CA ALA A 325 -17.59 8.79 6.51
C ALA A 325 -18.31 8.24 5.29
N GLY A 326 -19.51 7.75 5.49
CA GLY A 326 -20.26 7.18 4.39
C GLY A 326 -21.69 6.82 4.77
N PHE A 327 -22.31 6.11 3.87
CA PHE A 327 -23.61 5.52 4.08
C PHE A 327 -23.78 4.25 3.25
N ASP A 328 -24.69 3.42 3.69
CA ASP A 328 -25.21 2.35 2.87
C ASP A 328 -26.73 2.47 2.75
N ARG A 329 -27.26 2.10 1.59
CA ARG A 329 -28.67 2.20 1.23
C ARG A 329 -29.16 0.93 0.59
N LEU A 330 -30.24 0.40 1.13
CA LEU A 330 -30.97 -0.70 0.51
C LEU A 330 -31.73 -0.18 -0.72
N LEU A 331 -31.34 -0.62 -1.93
CA LEU A 331 -31.98 -0.27 -3.19
C LEU A 331 -33.21 -1.16 -3.48
N ASN A 332 -33.10 -2.43 -3.12
CA ASN A 332 -34.16 -3.42 -3.19
C ASN A 332 -33.85 -4.53 -2.14
N PRO A 333 -34.74 -5.48 -1.87
CA PRO A 333 -34.58 -6.47 -0.79
C PRO A 333 -33.29 -7.29 -0.82
N ARG A 334 -32.52 -7.25 -1.92
CA ARG A 334 -31.29 -8.02 -2.09
C ARG A 334 -30.07 -7.18 -2.46
N THR A 335 -30.24 -5.89 -2.76
CA THR A 335 -29.18 -5.04 -3.27
C THR A 335 -28.97 -3.84 -2.36
N THR A 336 -27.74 -3.69 -1.86
CA THR A 336 -27.30 -2.55 -1.08
C THR A 336 -26.24 -1.77 -1.86
N LEU A 337 -26.43 -0.45 -1.93
CA LEU A 337 -25.42 0.51 -2.36
C LEU A 337 -24.63 0.97 -1.14
N ALA A 338 -23.30 0.99 -1.21
CA ALA A 338 -22.43 1.56 -0.19
C ALA A 338 -21.53 2.64 -0.80
N ILE A 339 -21.45 3.79 -0.15
CA ILE A 339 -20.59 4.91 -0.55
C ILE A 339 -19.82 5.37 0.68
N ASP A 340 -18.49 5.42 0.56
CA ASP A 340 -17.59 5.83 1.62
C ASP A 340 -16.57 6.85 1.12
N VAL A 341 -16.16 7.76 1.99
CA VAL A 341 -14.91 8.52 1.88
C VAL A 341 -13.97 7.99 2.95
N LEU A 342 -12.82 7.49 2.52
CA LEU A 342 -11.80 6.90 3.36
C LEU A 342 -10.63 7.86 3.41
N SER A 343 -10.21 8.28 4.60
CA SER A 343 -9.12 9.23 4.75
C SER A 343 -8.14 8.85 5.84
N GLU A 344 -6.87 9.16 5.60
CA GLU A 344 -5.79 9.00 6.56
C GLU A 344 -4.82 10.18 6.41
N PHE A 345 -4.55 10.86 7.52
CA PHE A 345 -3.68 12.02 7.60
C PHE A 345 -2.51 11.72 8.53
N GLN A 346 -1.29 11.85 8.03
CA GLN A 346 -0.08 11.64 8.82
C GLN A 346 -0.02 12.60 10.00
N ALA A 347 0.31 12.08 11.19
CA ALA A 347 0.56 12.85 12.40
C ALA A 347 2.09 12.99 12.60
N GLY A 348 2.58 14.22 12.64
CA GLY A 348 4.00 14.52 12.77
C GLY A 348 4.72 14.76 11.44
N SER A 349 6.06 14.72 11.47
CA SER A 349 6.92 14.90 10.29
C SER A 349 6.91 13.65 9.41
N ASP A 350 7.08 13.84 8.11
CA ASP A 350 7.31 12.72 7.19
C ASP A 350 8.69 12.10 7.48
N PRO A 351 8.80 10.79 7.69
CA PRO A 351 10.07 10.11 7.91
C PRO A 351 10.95 10.09 6.65
N THR A 352 10.35 10.36 5.48
CA THR A 352 11.04 10.38 4.21
C THR A 352 11.38 11.80 3.82
N THR A 353 12.63 12.16 4.01
CA THR A 353 13.18 13.41 3.48
C THR A 353 13.77 13.14 2.10
N LEU A 354 13.33 13.89 1.09
CA LEU A 354 14.00 13.88 -0.21
C LEU A 354 15.36 14.56 -0.05
N PRO A 355 16.40 14.08 -0.78
CA PRO A 355 17.69 14.74 -0.77
C PRO A 355 17.59 16.20 -1.21
N ALA A 356 18.37 17.08 -0.57
CA ALA A 356 18.46 18.47 -0.98
C ALA A 356 19.05 18.58 -2.40
N PRO A 357 18.67 19.60 -3.17
CA PRO A 357 19.33 19.90 -4.44
C PRO A 357 20.84 20.11 -4.25
N VAL A 358 21.62 19.64 -5.22
CA VAL A 358 23.07 19.84 -5.26
C VAL A 358 23.39 21.06 -6.12
N VAL A 359 24.30 21.91 -5.65
CA VAL A 359 24.75 23.08 -6.39
C VAL A 359 26.14 22.79 -6.99
N ILE A 360 26.25 22.79 -8.30
CA ILE A 360 27.52 22.66 -9.04
C ILE A 360 27.77 23.96 -9.81
N GLY A 361 28.74 24.70 -9.38
CA GLY A 361 28.98 26.06 -9.93
C GLY A 361 27.77 26.97 -9.71
N THR A 362 27.09 27.35 -10.79
CA THR A 362 25.86 28.16 -10.78
C THR A 362 24.60 27.34 -11.02
N GLN A 363 24.71 26.04 -11.23
CA GLN A 363 23.59 25.16 -11.53
C GLN A 363 23.04 24.53 -10.26
N VAL A 364 21.72 24.52 -10.12
CA VAL A 364 21.01 23.81 -9.06
C VAL A 364 20.41 22.55 -9.65
N ILE A 365 20.88 21.38 -9.20
CA ILE A 365 20.45 20.09 -9.69
C ILE A 365 19.57 19.42 -8.64
N HIS A 366 18.31 19.21 -8.96
CA HIS A 366 17.41 18.41 -8.12
C HIS A 366 17.74 16.94 -8.26
N VAL A 367 17.93 16.25 -7.15
CA VAL A 367 18.27 14.82 -7.12
C VAL A 367 17.17 13.95 -7.71
N THR A 368 15.92 14.40 -7.61
CA THR A 368 14.76 13.70 -8.19
C THR A 368 13.67 14.72 -8.58
N ASN A 369 12.75 14.29 -9.45
CA ASN A 369 11.54 15.05 -9.79
C ASN A 369 10.36 14.77 -8.88
N LEU A 370 10.56 14.00 -7.78
CA LEU A 370 9.51 13.75 -6.80
C LEU A 370 9.22 15.02 -5.98
N ASP A 371 7.95 15.32 -5.80
CA ASP A 371 7.51 16.40 -4.93
C ASP A 371 7.71 16.04 -3.44
N ASN A 372 8.12 17.03 -2.64
CA ASN A 372 8.18 16.89 -1.18
C ASN A 372 6.77 17.06 -0.57
N LYS A 373 5.88 16.10 -0.84
CA LYS A 373 4.49 16.07 -0.35
C LYS A 373 4.32 15.01 0.71
N ARG A 374 3.41 15.25 1.66
CA ARG A 374 3.01 14.27 2.67
C ARG A 374 2.34 13.06 2.02
N ASN A 375 2.25 11.96 2.77
CA ASN A 375 1.61 10.73 2.31
C ASN A 375 0.14 10.62 2.80
N ASP A 376 -0.51 11.75 3.02
CA ASP A 376 -1.94 11.79 3.34
C ASP A 376 -2.76 11.18 2.19
N PHE A 377 -3.88 10.54 2.48
CA PHE A 377 -4.78 10.09 1.42
C PHE A 377 -6.25 10.36 1.73
N VAL A 378 -6.99 10.61 0.67
CA VAL A 378 -8.46 10.62 0.66
C VAL A 378 -8.91 9.82 -0.55
N HIS A 379 -9.73 8.81 -0.30
CA HIS A 379 -10.27 7.92 -1.33
C HIS A 379 -11.79 7.93 -1.29
N GLY A 380 -12.42 7.95 -2.46
CA GLY A 380 -13.85 7.66 -2.60
C GLY A 380 -14.05 6.17 -2.87
N SER A 381 -15.01 5.56 -2.22
CA SER A 381 -15.40 4.15 -2.40
C SER A 381 -16.84 4.06 -2.85
N LEU A 382 -17.10 3.27 -3.89
CA LEU A 382 -18.43 2.97 -4.42
C LEU A 382 -18.60 1.45 -4.49
N GLY A 383 -19.54 0.91 -3.72
CA GLY A 383 -19.77 -0.52 -3.61
C GLY A 383 -21.21 -0.94 -3.82
N LEU A 384 -21.38 -2.14 -4.34
CA LEU A 384 -22.66 -2.85 -4.43
C LEU A 384 -22.52 -4.19 -3.70
N LYS A 385 -23.53 -4.51 -2.88
CA LYS A 385 -23.65 -5.81 -2.20
C LYS A 385 -24.95 -6.48 -2.62
N PHE A 386 -24.86 -7.78 -2.91
CA PHE A 386 -25.99 -8.61 -3.34
C PHE A 386 -26.16 -9.75 -2.35
N SER A 387 -27.20 -9.71 -1.53
CA SER A 387 -27.47 -10.70 -0.50
C SER A 387 -28.51 -11.72 -0.94
N THR A 388 -28.25 -12.98 -0.60
CA THR A 388 -29.20 -14.10 -0.82
C THR A 388 -29.92 -14.44 0.49
N PRO A 389 -31.09 -15.07 0.43
CA PRO A 389 -31.79 -15.55 1.64
C PRO A 389 -31.01 -16.57 2.45
N GLN A 390 -30.02 -17.24 1.86
CA GLN A 390 -29.17 -18.25 2.50
C GLN A 390 -27.99 -17.64 3.28
N GLY A 391 -27.88 -16.31 3.39
CA GLY A 391 -26.81 -15.63 4.12
C GLY A 391 -25.53 -15.39 3.31
N ILE A 392 -25.55 -15.65 2.00
CA ILE A 392 -24.42 -15.34 1.10
C ILE A 392 -24.56 -13.91 0.59
N THR A 393 -23.49 -13.14 0.67
CA THR A 393 -23.43 -11.78 0.12
C THR A 393 -22.25 -11.67 -0.85
N GLY A 394 -22.54 -11.35 -2.11
CA GLY A 394 -21.56 -10.97 -3.11
C GLY A 394 -21.26 -9.48 -3.01
N ILE A 395 -19.99 -9.08 -3.19
CA ILE A 395 -19.50 -7.70 -3.08
C ILE A 395 -18.76 -7.34 -4.35
N PHE A 396 -19.09 -6.17 -4.88
CA PHE A 396 -18.31 -5.47 -5.90
C PHE A 396 -18.03 -4.06 -5.40
N ASN A 397 -16.77 -3.60 -5.48
CA ASN A 397 -16.42 -2.26 -5.06
C ASN A 397 -15.28 -1.67 -5.89
N ALA A 398 -15.30 -0.34 -6.05
CA ALA A 398 -14.23 0.45 -6.63
C ALA A 398 -13.83 1.55 -5.66
N VAL A 399 -12.52 1.67 -5.39
CA VAL A 399 -11.93 2.77 -4.61
C VAL A 399 -11.12 3.64 -5.54
N ILE A 400 -11.39 4.94 -5.53
CA ILE A 400 -10.77 5.93 -6.40
C ILE A 400 -10.03 6.95 -5.53
N PRO A 401 -8.72 7.17 -5.75
CA PRO A 401 -7.98 8.22 -5.06
C PRO A 401 -8.49 9.60 -5.43
N LEU A 402 -8.73 10.45 -4.43
CA LEU A 402 -9.20 11.83 -4.59
C LEU A 402 -8.07 12.87 -4.40
N MET A 403 -6.90 12.46 -3.89
CA MET A 403 -5.72 13.32 -3.70
C MET A 403 -4.50 12.81 -4.48
N ASN A 404 -3.56 13.71 -4.79
CA ASN A 404 -2.30 13.43 -5.49
C ASN A 404 -1.10 13.35 -4.52
N THR A 405 -1.21 12.54 -3.48
CA THR A 405 -0.22 12.40 -2.40
C THR A 405 0.16 10.93 -2.23
N GLY A 406 1.33 10.64 -1.68
CA GLY A 406 1.82 9.28 -1.48
C GLY A 406 1.91 8.43 -2.75
N LEU A 407 1.96 7.11 -2.57
CA LEU A 407 1.89 6.15 -3.67
C LEU A 407 0.41 5.86 -3.99
N ARG A 408 0.01 6.03 -5.25
CA ARG A 408 -1.39 5.96 -5.68
C ARG A 408 -1.64 4.91 -6.75
N PRO A 409 -2.65 4.05 -6.56
CA PRO A 409 -3.23 3.29 -7.68
C PRO A 409 -4.10 4.21 -8.55
N ASN A 410 -4.39 3.79 -9.77
CA ASN A 410 -5.43 4.43 -10.59
C ASN A 410 -6.81 4.25 -9.95
N ALA A 411 -7.09 3.01 -9.56
CA ALA A 411 -8.23 2.59 -8.77
C ALA A 411 -7.90 1.27 -8.08
N VAL A 412 -8.63 0.95 -7.01
CA VAL A 412 -8.64 -0.39 -6.41
C VAL A 412 -9.97 -1.03 -6.76
N LEU A 413 -9.94 -2.14 -7.47
CA LEU A 413 -11.13 -2.94 -7.76
C LEU A 413 -11.21 -4.12 -6.80
N SER A 414 -12.35 -4.30 -6.17
CA SER A 414 -12.58 -5.32 -5.17
C SER A 414 -13.77 -6.21 -5.53
N LEU A 415 -13.56 -7.50 -5.43
CA LEU A 415 -14.60 -8.53 -5.51
C LEU A 415 -14.58 -9.35 -4.22
N GLY A 416 -15.74 -9.70 -3.69
CA GLY A 416 -15.80 -10.49 -2.47
C GLY A 416 -17.06 -11.33 -2.36
N ILE A 417 -16.97 -12.34 -1.52
CA ILE A 417 -18.09 -13.17 -1.09
C ILE A 417 -18.00 -13.32 0.42
N GLU A 418 -19.12 -13.11 1.10
CA GLU A 418 -19.26 -13.29 2.54
C GLU A 418 -20.40 -14.29 2.82
N TYR A 419 -20.24 -15.05 3.88
CA TYR A 419 -21.26 -15.97 4.39
C TYR A 419 -21.41 -15.81 5.89
N GLY A 420 -22.62 -15.46 6.34
CA GLY A 420 -22.97 -15.28 7.75
C GLY A 420 -23.92 -16.39 8.23
N PHE A 421 -23.64 -17.00 9.40
CA PHE A 421 -24.47 -18.05 9.99
C PHE A 421 -24.44 -18.04 11.53
#